data_ec67d3dab0360267685a4186894126db
#
_entry.id   ec67d3dab0360267685a4186894126db
#
_cell.length_a   1.000
_cell.length_b   1.000
_cell.length_c   1.000
_cell.angle_alpha   90.00
_cell.angle_beta   90.00
_cell.angle_gamma   90.00
#
_symmetry.space_group_name_H-M   'P 1'
#
loop_
_entity.id
_entity.type
_entity.pdbx_description
1 polymer ?
#
loop_
_entity_poly.entity_id
_entity_poly.type
_entity_poly.pdbx_seq_one_letter_code
_entity_poly.pdbx_strand_id
1 'polypeptide(L)'
;MAKHVVIVGGGVAGTIIANLLARGLKEELSKAEVVITMVSKDDKHIYQPGFLYVLFDKMRPDELIRDQRSLLAPSIIFHHDTVVGIDPKAGEVHTEKGKKLKYDYLVIATGSRPMPELIPGLKEHGNMFYTLESAIESREKLRKFEKGRIAIAMGVPHKCPVAPFEVTFMLDDYFNKKGIRDKVEIYYTYPIGRIHTLEPVAQWGVPEFERRGIKYETLFNMEKVEAHNGTIAVHSAEGSTVECDLLITIPPHRGAQAIIDSGISNDGWVPTNRYSLKYEGYENVYVAGDTTNLPISKAGSTAHFESDVVADNLIAEIKEGHPARDYDGKVMCFIETGFDKGTYIHFNYTNPPSPMPPSKMIHWLKLGYNRMYWLTARGVL
;
A
#
# COMPACT_ATOMS: atom_id res chain seq x y z
N MET A 1 -27.04 9.86 24.42
CA MET A 1 -25.58 10.05 24.52
C MET A 1 -25.05 10.13 23.09
N ALA A 2 -24.04 10.95 22.84
CA ALA A 2 -23.40 11.00 21.52
C ALA A 2 -22.75 9.65 21.17
N LYS A 3 -22.87 9.21 19.91
CA LYS A 3 -22.13 8.05 19.38
C LYS A 3 -20.69 8.45 19.06
N HIS A 4 -19.73 7.72 19.56
CA HIS A 4 -18.29 7.97 19.34
C HIS A 4 -17.74 7.03 18.27
N VAL A 5 -17.27 7.59 17.16
CA VAL A 5 -16.54 6.89 16.11
C VAL A 5 -15.05 7.19 16.29
N VAL A 6 -14.26 6.16 16.56
CA VAL A 6 -12.79 6.27 16.65
C VAL A 6 -12.15 5.65 15.42
N ILE A 7 -11.24 6.39 14.77
CA ILE A 7 -10.48 5.95 13.60
C ILE A 7 -9.01 5.89 13.97
N VAL A 8 -8.42 4.71 13.85
CA VAL A 8 -7.00 4.46 14.13
C VAL A 8 -6.22 4.37 12.84
N GLY A 9 -5.37 5.38 12.61
CA GLY A 9 -4.53 5.51 11.42
C GLY A 9 -4.93 6.65 10.49
N GLY A 10 -4.00 7.56 10.22
CA GLY A 10 -4.16 8.73 9.35
C GLY A 10 -3.65 8.49 7.91
N GLY A 11 -3.59 7.23 7.45
CA GLY A 11 -3.24 6.88 6.06
C GLY A 11 -4.42 7.07 5.08
N VAL A 12 -4.29 6.47 3.90
CA VAL A 12 -5.29 6.58 2.82
C VAL A 12 -6.69 6.25 3.33
N ALA A 13 -6.90 5.04 3.84
CA ALA A 13 -8.23 4.60 4.26
C ALA A 13 -8.80 5.46 5.40
N GLY A 14 -8.04 5.64 6.48
CA GLY A 14 -8.56 6.37 7.64
C GLY A 14 -8.91 7.82 7.33
N THR A 15 -8.10 8.51 6.52
CA THR A 15 -8.37 9.91 6.13
C THR A 15 -9.60 10.03 5.24
N ILE A 16 -9.76 9.15 4.26
CA ILE A 16 -10.94 9.13 3.38
C ILE A 16 -12.20 8.83 4.20
N ILE A 17 -12.18 7.76 5.00
CA ILE A 17 -13.33 7.38 5.85
C ILE A 17 -13.73 8.53 6.78
N ALA A 18 -12.76 9.15 7.47
CA ALA A 18 -13.06 10.26 8.37
C ALA A 18 -13.79 11.41 7.68
N ASN A 19 -13.32 11.79 6.49
CA ASN A 19 -13.93 12.88 5.73
C ASN A 19 -15.29 12.51 5.12
N LEU A 20 -15.46 11.29 4.63
CA LEU A 20 -16.75 10.78 4.15
C LEU A 20 -17.78 10.73 5.28
N LEU A 21 -17.38 10.25 6.47
CA LEU A 21 -18.24 10.26 7.65
C LEU A 21 -18.61 11.69 8.08
N ALA A 22 -17.64 12.61 8.10
CA ALA A 22 -17.89 14.01 8.46
C ALA A 22 -18.87 14.68 7.47
N ARG A 23 -18.84 14.29 6.19
CA ARG A 23 -19.75 14.78 5.16
C ARG A 23 -21.12 14.14 5.27
N GLY A 24 -21.19 12.81 5.43
CA GLY A 24 -22.45 12.05 5.47
C GLY A 24 -23.23 12.22 6.77
N LEU A 25 -22.53 12.54 7.89
CA LEU A 25 -23.10 12.75 9.22
C LEU A 25 -23.06 14.23 9.66
N LYS A 26 -23.10 15.16 8.69
CA LYS A 26 -22.98 16.60 8.97
C LYS A 26 -24.05 17.11 9.95
N GLU A 27 -25.26 16.62 9.84
CA GLU A 27 -26.38 17.02 10.70
C GLU A 27 -26.18 16.49 12.12
N GLU A 28 -25.85 15.21 12.28
CA GLU A 28 -25.60 14.54 13.57
C GLU A 28 -24.40 15.16 14.31
N LEU A 29 -23.34 15.50 13.55
CA LEU A 29 -22.18 16.22 14.09
C LEU A 29 -22.55 17.62 14.60
N SER A 30 -23.41 18.35 13.87
CA SER A 30 -23.83 19.69 14.26
C SER A 30 -24.69 19.71 15.52
N LYS A 31 -25.44 18.61 15.76
CA LYS A 31 -26.26 18.40 16.97
C LYS A 31 -25.48 17.74 18.12
N ALA A 32 -24.20 17.47 17.94
CA ALA A 32 -23.36 16.71 18.88
C ALA A 32 -23.92 15.29 19.19
N GLU A 33 -24.66 14.70 18.26
CA GLU A 33 -25.17 13.32 18.37
C GLU A 33 -24.12 12.30 17.96
N VAL A 34 -23.09 12.73 17.18
CA VAL A 34 -21.94 11.94 16.77
C VAL A 34 -20.65 12.73 17.03
N VAL A 35 -19.60 12.04 17.44
CA VAL A 35 -18.23 12.57 17.56
C VAL A 35 -17.30 11.66 16.76
N ILE A 36 -16.51 12.24 15.86
CA ILE A 36 -15.50 11.53 15.09
C ILE A 36 -14.11 11.91 15.61
N THR A 37 -13.36 10.93 16.06
CA THR A 37 -11.98 11.08 16.55
C THR A 37 -11.02 10.26 15.70
N MET A 38 -10.00 10.90 15.13
CA MET A 38 -8.89 10.21 14.48
C MET A 38 -7.64 10.24 15.36
N VAL A 39 -6.98 9.09 15.47
CA VAL A 39 -5.66 8.98 16.13
C VAL A 39 -4.65 8.54 15.08
N SER A 40 -3.56 9.29 14.94
CA SER A 40 -2.44 8.94 14.06
C SER A 40 -1.11 9.26 14.71
N LYS A 41 -0.13 8.37 14.53
CA LYS A 41 1.24 8.58 15.01
C LYS A 41 1.98 9.69 14.26
N ASP A 42 1.55 9.98 13.03
CA ASP A 42 2.15 10.98 12.17
C ASP A 42 1.19 12.16 11.99
N ASP A 43 1.73 13.38 12.02
CA ASP A 43 1.01 14.62 11.70
C ASP A 43 1.10 14.97 10.21
N LYS A 44 1.82 14.19 9.44
CA LYS A 44 1.95 14.29 7.99
C LYS A 44 1.27 13.12 7.30
N HIS A 45 0.50 13.45 6.27
CA HIS A 45 -0.06 12.48 5.35
C HIS A 45 0.89 12.34 4.15
N ILE A 46 1.30 11.11 3.86
CA ILE A 46 2.23 10.82 2.78
C ILE A 46 1.53 10.00 1.71
N TYR A 47 1.57 10.47 0.46
CA TYR A 47 1.06 9.75 -0.71
C TYR A 47 2.05 8.67 -1.16
N GLN A 48 1.93 7.47 -0.60
CA GLN A 48 2.87 6.35 -0.83
C GLN A 48 3.00 5.91 -2.30
N PRO A 49 1.93 5.88 -3.15
CA PRO A 49 2.09 5.51 -4.55
C PRO A 49 3.05 6.41 -5.35
N GLY A 50 3.34 7.59 -4.83
CA GLY A 50 4.33 8.52 -5.41
C GLY A 50 5.78 8.11 -5.20
N PHE A 51 6.10 7.20 -4.28
CA PHE A 51 7.47 6.77 -3.99
C PHE A 51 8.17 6.19 -5.22
N LEU A 52 7.44 5.42 -6.03
CA LEU A 52 7.95 4.90 -7.30
C LEU A 52 8.41 6.02 -8.23
N TYR A 53 7.66 7.14 -8.29
CA TYR A 53 8.03 8.29 -9.11
C TYR A 53 9.21 9.09 -8.53
N VAL A 54 9.35 9.13 -7.19
CA VAL A 54 10.53 9.71 -6.54
C VAL A 54 11.78 8.93 -6.88
N LEU A 55 11.73 7.59 -6.90
CA LEU A 55 12.84 6.72 -7.30
C LEU A 55 13.42 7.09 -8.69
N PHE A 56 12.57 7.56 -9.61
CA PHE A 56 12.94 7.91 -10.98
C PHE A 56 12.98 9.41 -11.28
N ASP A 57 13.01 10.27 -10.25
CA ASP A 57 12.98 11.75 -10.42
C ASP A 57 11.76 12.28 -11.19
N LYS A 58 10.61 11.61 -11.10
CA LYS A 58 9.38 12.02 -11.76
C LYS A 58 8.43 12.80 -10.84
N MET A 59 8.66 12.73 -9.53
CA MET A 59 7.99 13.53 -8.50
C MET A 59 9.00 13.98 -7.46
N ARG A 60 8.83 15.19 -6.94
CA ARG A 60 9.63 15.67 -5.82
C ARG A 60 9.07 15.13 -4.50
N PRO A 61 9.92 14.84 -3.50
CA PRO A 61 9.49 14.36 -2.19
C PRO A 61 8.44 15.23 -1.51
N ASP A 62 8.57 16.57 -1.61
CA ASP A 62 7.66 17.54 -1.00
C ASP A 62 6.25 17.53 -1.62
N GLU A 63 6.10 17.11 -2.87
CA GLU A 63 4.80 16.96 -3.53
C GLU A 63 3.94 15.86 -2.91
N LEU A 64 4.57 14.88 -2.26
CA LEU A 64 3.92 13.71 -1.65
C LEU A 64 3.45 13.94 -0.22
N ILE A 65 3.73 15.09 0.38
CA ILE A 65 3.48 15.35 1.80
C ILE A 65 2.44 16.46 1.96
N ARG A 66 1.47 16.23 2.85
CA ARG A 66 0.55 17.27 3.34
C ARG A 66 0.43 17.17 4.85
N ASP A 67 0.13 18.29 5.48
CA ASP A 67 -0.27 18.31 6.88
C ASP A 67 -1.58 17.56 7.07
N GLN A 68 -1.61 16.57 8.00
CA GLN A 68 -2.77 15.70 8.21
C GLN A 68 -4.00 16.50 8.61
N ARG A 69 -3.84 17.49 9.52
CA ARG A 69 -4.97 18.30 9.96
C ARG A 69 -5.57 19.13 8.83
N SER A 70 -4.75 19.56 7.86
CA SER A 70 -5.21 20.32 6.70
C SER A 70 -6.09 19.53 5.72
N LEU A 71 -6.01 18.19 5.79
CA LEU A 71 -6.83 17.29 4.97
C LEU A 71 -8.16 16.94 5.63
N LEU A 72 -8.26 17.07 6.96
CA LEU A 72 -9.44 16.65 7.71
C LEU A 72 -10.49 17.77 7.80
N ALA A 73 -11.76 17.40 7.73
CA ALA A 73 -12.86 18.32 8.00
C ALA A 73 -12.73 18.92 9.41
N PRO A 74 -13.13 20.18 9.61
CA PRO A 74 -13.01 20.87 10.90
C PRO A 74 -13.70 20.17 12.07
N SER A 75 -14.78 19.41 11.79
CA SER A 75 -15.55 18.65 12.79
C SER A 75 -14.87 17.40 13.31
N ILE A 76 -13.76 16.97 12.69
CA ILE A 76 -13.01 15.78 13.12
C ILE A 76 -12.01 16.17 14.21
N ILE A 77 -12.05 15.48 15.35
CA ILE A 77 -11.06 15.61 16.40
C ILE A 77 -9.83 14.81 15.99
N PHE A 78 -8.69 15.47 15.83
CA PHE A 78 -7.44 14.83 15.49
C PHE A 78 -6.50 14.76 16.69
N HIS A 79 -6.05 13.54 17.02
CA HIS A 79 -5.01 13.29 18.00
C HIS A 79 -3.74 12.82 17.31
N HIS A 80 -2.71 13.65 17.34
CA HIS A 80 -1.34 13.25 16.99
C HIS A 80 -0.76 12.45 18.16
N ASP A 81 -0.92 11.13 18.11
CA ASP A 81 -0.56 10.19 19.17
C ASP A 81 -0.40 8.79 18.60
N THR A 82 0.38 7.93 19.26
CA THR A 82 0.58 6.54 18.88
C THR A 82 -0.43 5.66 19.61
N VAL A 83 -1.19 4.87 18.88
CA VAL A 83 -2.01 3.80 19.47
C VAL A 83 -1.08 2.67 19.86
N VAL A 84 -1.14 2.25 21.12
CA VAL A 84 -0.35 1.16 21.68
C VAL A 84 -1.17 -0.08 22.00
N GLY A 85 -2.51 0.03 22.05
CA GLY A 85 -3.39 -1.10 22.29
C GLY A 85 -4.83 -0.81 21.86
N ILE A 86 -5.51 -1.87 21.45
CA ILE A 86 -6.94 -1.89 21.13
C ILE A 86 -7.56 -3.04 21.90
N ASP A 87 -8.57 -2.74 22.71
CA ASP A 87 -9.37 -3.74 23.42
C ASP A 87 -10.82 -3.73 22.88
N PRO A 88 -11.14 -4.61 21.92
CA PRO A 88 -12.49 -4.64 21.36
C PRO A 88 -13.56 -5.11 22.36
N LYS A 89 -13.19 -5.88 23.39
CA LYS A 89 -14.13 -6.34 24.43
C LYS A 89 -14.52 -5.21 25.36
N ALA A 90 -13.55 -4.37 25.73
CA ALA A 90 -13.79 -3.20 26.56
C ALA A 90 -14.35 -1.99 25.76
N GLY A 91 -14.27 -2.02 24.42
CA GLY A 91 -14.61 -0.89 23.57
C GLY A 91 -13.65 0.29 23.75
N GLU A 92 -12.34 0.03 23.86
CA GLU A 92 -11.33 1.04 24.17
C GLU A 92 -10.12 0.98 23.23
N VAL A 93 -9.59 2.16 22.91
CA VAL A 93 -8.30 2.37 22.26
C VAL A 93 -7.36 3.09 23.21
N HIS A 94 -6.16 2.55 23.39
CA HIS A 94 -5.15 3.09 24.29
C HIS A 94 -4.01 3.75 23.50
N THR A 95 -3.57 4.91 23.95
CA THR A 95 -2.49 5.66 23.32
C THR A 95 -1.26 5.78 24.20
N GLU A 96 -0.11 6.04 23.57
CA GLU A 96 1.19 6.19 24.24
C GLU A 96 1.18 7.35 25.27
N LYS A 97 0.46 8.44 24.97
CA LYS A 97 0.28 9.59 25.89
C LYS A 97 -0.74 9.33 26.99
N GLY A 98 -1.18 8.06 27.17
CA GLY A 98 -2.05 7.63 28.26
C GLY A 98 -3.54 7.93 28.09
N LYS A 99 -3.98 8.31 26.87
CA LYS A 99 -5.41 8.48 26.61
C LYS A 99 -6.07 7.12 26.46
N LYS A 100 -7.28 7.01 27.01
CA LYS A 100 -8.22 5.91 26.79
C LYS A 100 -9.43 6.46 26.05
N LEU A 101 -9.61 6.04 24.81
CA LEU A 101 -10.71 6.48 23.94
C LEU A 101 -11.74 5.37 23.88
N LYS A 102 -12.90 5.59 24.50
CA LYS A 102 -14.07 4.72 24.35
C LYS A 102 -14.73 4.99 23.00
N TYR A 103 -15.29 3.95 22.40
CA TYR A 103 -15.99 4.05 21.14
C TYR A 103 -17.29 3.25 21.10
N ASP A 104 -18.24 3.73 20.35
CA ASP A 104 -19.40 2.96 19.89
C ASP A 104 -19.06 2.25 18.58
N TYR A 105 -18.26 2.90 17.71
CA TYR A 105 -17.72 2.33 16.48
C TYR A 105 -16.20 2.57 16.38
N LEU A 106 -15.48 1.56 15.92
CA LEU A 106 -14.06 1.64 15.66
C LEU A 106 -13.76 1.38 14.18
N VAL A 107 -12.84 2.14 13.61
CA VAL A 107 -12.22 1.87 12.32
C VAL A 107 -10.73 1.64 12.50
N ILE A 108 -10.25 0.44 12.14
CA ILE A 108 -8.84 0.08 12.13
C ILE A 108 -8.30 0.30 10.72
N ALA A 109 -7.47 1.32 10.53
CA ALA A 109 -6.88 1.71 9.25
C ALA A 109 -5.37 1.95 9.35
N THR A 110 -4.69 1.09 10.13
CA THR A 110 -3.27 1.24 10.50
C THR A 110 -2.29 0.90 9.39
N GLY A 111 -2.76 0.32 8.28
CA GLY A 111 -1.95 -0.04 7.14
C GLY A 111 -0.92 -1.14 7.42
N SER A 112 0.18 -1.11 6.66
CA SER A 112 1.30 -2.04 6.79
C SER A 112 2.64 -1.31 6.70
N ARG A 113 3.71 -1.97 7.16
CA ARG A 113 5.08 -1.45 7.16
C ARG A 113 6.03 -2.44 6.49
N PRO A 114 7.06 -1.94 5.77
CA PRO A 114 8.12 -2.79 5.26
C PRO A 114 8.99 -3.30 6.42
N MET A 115 9.44 -4.55 6.31
CA MET A 115 10.21 -5.28 7.32
C MET A 115 11.45 -5.91 6.70
N PRO A 116 12.41 -5.12 6.19
CA PRO A 116 13.61 -5.68 5.54
C PRO A 116 14.46 -6.50 6.52
N GLU A 117 14.38 -6.24 7.83
CA GLU A 117 15.07 -6.97 8.89
C GLU A 117 14.62 -8.44 9.04
N LEU A 118 13.51 -8.85 8.43
CA LEU A 118 13.06 -10.24 8.44
C LEU A 118 13.87 -11.15 7.53
N ILE A 119 14.64 -10.57 6.61
CA ILE A 119 15.54 -11.32 5.72
C ILE A 119 16.97 -10.86 6.02
N PRO A 120 17.85 -11.76 6.50
CA PRO A 120 19.24 -11.44 6.82
C PRO A 120 19.96 -10.73 5.66
N GLY A 121 20.58 -9.59 5.94
CA GLY A 121 21.33 -8.78 4.98
C GLY A 121 20.49 -7.92 4.03
N LEU A 122 19.15 -8.06 4.02
CA LEU A 122 18.31 -7.29 3.11
C LEU A 122 18.29 -5.81 3.47
N LYS A 123 18.28 -5.47 4.76
CA LYS A 123 18.29 -4.09 5.23
C LYS A 123 19.57 -3.35 4.82
N GLU A 124 20.69 -4.03 4.84
CA GLU A 124 22.02 -3.47 4.56
C GLU A 124 22.30 -3.33 3.06
N HIS A 125 21.82 -4.28 2.26
CA HIS A 125 22.18 -4.40 0.85
C HIS A 125 21.04 -4.15 -0.14
N GLY A 126 19.79 -4.24 0.32
CA GLY A 126 18.62 -3.98 -0.50
C GLY A 126 18.31 -2.49 -0.66
N ASN A 127 17.79 -2.11 -1.82
CA ASN A 127 17.31 -0.77 -2.10
C ASN A 127 15.80 -0.82 -2.35
N MET A 128 15.02 -0.27 -1.43
CA MET A 128 13.56 -0.29 -1.51
C MET A 128 12.98 1.09 -1.80
N PHE A 129 11.69 1.15 -2.14
CA PHE A 129 10.95 2.38 -2.39
C PHE A 129 9.57 2.37 -1.70
N TYR A 130 9.54 1.82 -0.48
CA TYR A 130 8.30 1.69 0.32
C TYR A 130 8.22 2.68 1.49
N THR A 131 9.27 3.49 1.67
CA THR A 131 9.25 4.72 2.48
C THR A 131 9.80 5.87 1.63
N LEU A 132 9.52 7.11 2.03
CA LEU A 132 10.01 8.26 1.28
C LEU A 132 11.54 8.34 1.34
N GLU A 133 12.11 8.11 2.52
CA GLU A 133 13.55 8.10 2.75
C GLU A 133 14.24 7.05 1.88
N SER A 134 13.72 5.81 1.91
CA SER A 134 14.29 4.72 1.12
C SER A 134 14.17 4.94 -0.40
N ALA A 135 13.09 5.59 -0.85
CA ALA A 135 12.93 5.95 -2.26
C ALA A 135 13.97 7.01 -2.70
N ILE A 136 14.27 7.98 -1.84
CA ILE A 136 15.31 8.99 -2.07
C ILE A 136 16.71 8.33 -2.11
N GLU A 137 17.02 7.49 -1.14
CA GLU A 137 18.31 6.77 -1.07
C GLU A 137 18.52 5.87 -2.30
N SER A 138 17.49 5.10 -2.67
CA SER A 138 17.50 4.22 -3.83
C SER A 138 17.67 5.01 -5.14
N ARG A 139 17.02 6.18 -5.25
CA ARG A 139 17.21 7.11 -6.37
C ARG A 139 18.67 7.51 -6.56
N GLU A 140 19.37 7.87 -5.48
CA GLU A 140 20.75 8.31 -5.55
C GLU A 140 21.69 7.18 -6.00
N LYS A 141 21.40 5.94 -5.59
CA LYS A 141 22.14 4.76 -6.07
C LYS A 141 21.85 4.48 -7.55
N LEU A 142 20.57 4.57 -7.96
CA LEU A 142 20.16 4.36 -9.35
C LEU A 142 20.77 5.41 -10.30
N ARG A 143 20.87 6.66 -9.87
CA ARG A 143 21.53 7.73 -10.65
C ARG A 143 23.00 7.44 -10.98
N LYS A 144 23.71 6.84 -10.01
CA LYS A 144 25.14 6.49 -10.13
C LYS A 144 25.37 5.18 -10.86
N PHE A 145 24.33 4.41 -11.12
CA PHE A 145 24.46 3.11 -11.77
C PHE A 145 24.68 3.27 -13.28
N GLU A 146 25.76 2.70 -13.82
CA GLU A 146 26.16 2.88 -15.22
C GLU A 146 26.23 1.57 -16.01
N LYS A 147 26.48 0.45 -15.35
CA LYS A 147 26.61 -0.87 -15.97
C LYS A 147 26.48 -1.99 -14.95
N GLY A 148 26.21 -3.20 -15.43
CA GLY A 148 26.14 -4.41 -14.63
C GLY A 148 24.72 -4.94 -14.51
N ARG A 149 24.49 -5.83 -13.55
CA ARG A 149 23.19 -6.45 -13.31
C ARG A 149 22.42 -5.72 -12.22
N ILE A 150 21.19 -5.37 -12.51
CA ILE A 150 20.18 -4.97 -11.50
C ILE A 150 19.25 -6.15 -11.29
N ALA A 151 19.17 -6.63 -10.05
CA ALA A 151 18.17 -7.60 -9.64
C ALA A 151 16.97 -6.91 -8.99
N ILE A 152 15.76 -7.42 -9.29
CA ILE A 152 14.53 -7.07 -8.60
C ILE A 152 14.07 -8.32 -7.85
N ALA A 153 14.09 -8.29 -6.51
CA ALA A 153 13.75 -9.44 -5.69
C ALA A 153 12.71 -9.12 -4.63
N MET A 154 11.80 -10.07 -4.38
CA MET A 154 10.66 -9.92 -3.47
C MET A 154 10.79 -10.79 -2.23
N GLY A 155 10.63 -10.16 -1.06
CA GLY A 155 10.34 -10.86 0.19
C GLY A 155 8.84 -11.00 0.41
N VAL A 156 8.42 -12.05 1.06
CA VAL A 156 7.01 -12.34 1.32
C VAL A 156 6.67 -12.32 2.82
N PRO A 157 5.43 -11.96 3.20
CA PRO A 157 4.37 -11.39 2.36
C PRO A 157 4.67 -9.93 1.99
N HIS A 158 4.31 -9.51 0.79
CA HIS A 158 4.49 -8.10 0.38
C HIS A 158 3.17 -7.48 -0.08
N LYS A 159 3.07 -6.15 0.02
CA LYS A 159 1.95 -5.40 -0.54
C LYS A 159 2.20 -5.06 -2.01
N CYS A 160 1.12 -4.74 -2.72
CA CYS A 160 1.12 -4.25 -4.10
C CYS A 160 1.90 -5.16 -5.07
N PRO A 161 1.30 -6.26 -5.55
CA PRO A 161 1.96 -7.17 -6.49
C PRO A 161 2.27 -6.53 -7.86
N VAL A 162 1.71 -5.35 -8.14
CA VAL A 162 1.97 -4.57 -9.36
C VAL A 162 3.30 -3.80 -9.28
N ALA A 163 3.71 -3.35 -8.09
CA ALA A 163 4.91 -2.52 -7.93
C ALA A 163 6.20 -3.16 -8.46
N PRO A 164 6.45 -4.48 -8.30
CA PRO A 164 7.60 -5.14 -8.93
C PRO A 164 7.62 -5.02 -10.45
N PHE A 165 6.44 -5.16 -11.09
CA PHE A 165 6.32 -4.99 -12.54
C PHE A 165 6.61 -3.56 -12.98
N GLU A 166 5.99 -2.59 -12.32
CA GLU A 166 6.17 -1.17 -12.64
C GLU A 166 7.63 -0.76 -12.54
N VAL A 167 8.29 -1.08 -11.43
CA VAL A 167 9.71 -0.72 -11.24
C VAL A 167 10.58 -1.36 -12.31
N THR A 168 10.29 -2.61 -12.71
CA THR A 168 11.04 -3.34 -13.73
C THR A 168 10.90 -2.69 -15.11
N PHE A 169 9.69 -2.36 -15.54
CA PHE A 169 9.45 -1.65 -16.81
C PHE A 169 10.00 -0.22 -16.80
N MET A 170 9.90 0.46 -15.67
CA MET A 170 10.45 1.81 -15.54
C MET A 170 11.98 1.81 -15.54
N LEU A 171 12.64 0.79 -14.98
CA LEU A 171 14.10 0.60 -15.08
C LEU A 171 14.53 0.40 -16.54
N ASP A 172 13.82 -0.44 -17.30
CA ASP A 172 14.10 -0.65 -18.70
C ASP A 172 14.05 0.67 -19.50
N ASP A 173 12.98 1.45 -19.34
CA ASP A 173 12.85 2.73 -20.01
C ASP A 173 13.84 3.79 -19.49
N TYR A 174 14.16 3.77 -18.19
CA TYR A 174 15.14 4.65 -17.58
C TYR A 174 16.52 4.47 -18.21
N PHE A 175 16.99 3.23 -18.35
CA PHE A 175 18.31 2.96 -18.95
C PHE A 175 18.33 3.16 -20.45
N ASN A 176 17.21 2.93 -21.15
CA ASN A 176 17.06 3.31 -22.55
C ASN A 176 17.21 4.82 -22.74
N LYS A 177 16.55 5.64 -21.92
CA LYS A 177 16.66 7.11 -21.96
C LYS A 177 18.02 7.63 -21.52
N LYS A 178 18.70 6.89 -20.64
CA LYS A 178 20.09 7.19 -20.22
C LYS A 178 21.13 6.78 -21.29
N GLY A 179 20.73 6.00 -22.31
CA GLY A 179 21.60 5.52 -23.39
C GLY A 179 22.60 4.44 -22.96
N ILE A 180 22.26 3.68 -21.92
CA ILE A 180 23.14 2.62 -21.36
C ILE A 180 22.41 1.28 -21.18
N ARG A 181 21.23 1.10 -21.80
CA ARG A 181 20.43 -0.12 -21.62
C ARG A 181 21.17 -1.39 -22.05
N ASP A 182 22.02 -1.29 -23.03
CA ASP A 182 22.90 -2.35 -23.54
C ASP A 182 23.99 -2.78 -22.52
N LYS A 183 24.33 -1.91 -21.57
CA LYS A 183 25.29 -2.17 -20.49
C LYS A 183 24.65 -2.70 -19.21
N VAL A 184 23.33 -2.77 -19.16
CA VAL A 184 22.57 -3.13 -17.95
C VAL A 184 21.75 -4.37 -18.21
N GLU A 185 21.98 -5.42 -17.43
CA GLU A 185 21.12 -6.59 -17.36
C GLU A 185 20.07 -6.37 -16.27
N ILE A 186 18.79 -6.48 -16.63
CA ILE A 186 17.68 -6.45 -15.67
C ILE A 186 17.26 -7.89 -15.39
N TYR A 187 17.30 -8.29 -14.12
CA TYR A 187 16.97 -9.63 -13.66
C TYR A 187 15.87 -9.59 -12.61
N TYR A 188 14.73 -10.20 -12.92
CA TYR A 188 13.54 -10.21 -12.08
C TYR A 188 13.37 -11.57 -11.42
N THR A 189 13.15 -11.63 -10.10
CA THR A 189 12.81 -12.89 -9.42
C THR A 189 11.37 -12.82 -8.88
N TYR A 190 10.70 -13.97 -8.73
CA TYR A 190 9.37 -14.01 -8.13
C TYR A 190 9.16 -15.31 -7.33
N PRO A 191 8.48 -15.25 -6.15
CA PRO A 191 8.45 -16.37 -5.20
C PRO A 191 7.56 -17.55 -5.61
N ILE A 192 6.67 -17.40 -6.57
CA ILE A 192 5.80 -18.50 -7.06
C ILE A 192 6.17 -18.89 -8.49
N GLY A 193 5.60 -19.97 -9.02
CA GLY A 193 5.89 -20.53 -10.37
C GLY A 193 5.46 -19.64 -11.56
N ARG A 194 5.23 -18.35 -11.37
CA ARG A 194 4.92 -17.35 -12.39
C ARG A 194 5.38 -15.97 -11.92
N ILE A 195 5.54 -15.03 -12.86
CA ILE A 195 6.12 -13.70 -12.59
C ILE A 195 5.18 -12.70 -11.91
N HIS A 196 3.93 -13.07 -11.61
CA HIS A 196 2.94 -12.24 -10.90
C HIS A 196 1.90 -13.12 -10.20
N THR A 197 1.31 -12.65 -9.08
CA THR A 197 0.28 -13.41 -8.34
C THR A 197 -0.98 -13.67 -9.15
N LEU A 198 -1.39 -12.73 -10.01
CA LEU A 198 -2.55 -12.87 -10.88
C LEU A 198 -2.10 -13.46 -12.23
N GLU A 199 -2.63 -14.65 -12.55
CA GLU A 199 -2.22 -15.39 -13.74
C GLU A 199 -2.42 -14.60 -15.05
N PRO A 200 -3.55 -13.93 -15.32
CA PRO A 200 -3.69 -13.16 -16.55
C PRO A 200 -2.66 -12.03 -16.69
N VAL A 201 -2.21 -11.46 -15.56
CA VAL A 201 -1.16 -10.42 -15.55
C VAL A 201 0.21 -11.04 -15.84
N ALA A 202 0.48 -12.24 -15.30
CA ALA A 202 1.70 -12.98 -15.59
C ALA A 202 1.78 -13.37 -17.08
N GLN A 203 0.69 -13.90 -17.65
CA GLN A 203 0.59 -14.25 -19.07
C GLN A 203 0.80 -13.04 -19.99
N TRP A 204 0.29 -11.88 -19.61
CA TRP A 204 0.55 -10.62 -20.32
C TRP A 204 2.00 -10.16 -20.16
N GLY A 205 2.58 -10.31 -18.98
CA GLY A 205 3.90 -9.78 -18.64
C GLY A 205 5.07 -10.55 -19.26
N VAL A 206 4.96 -11.88 -19.44
CA VAL A 206 6.05 -12.71 -19.97
C VAL A 206 6.50 -12.23 -21.35
N PRO A 207 5.62 -12.07 -22.36
CA PRO A 207 6.04 -11.54 -23.66
C PRO A 207 6.63 -10.13 -23.59
N GLU A 208 6.18 -9.28 -22.66
CA GLU A 208 6.74 -7.96 -22.47
C GLU A 208 8.16 -8.02 -21.89
N PHE A 209 8.46 -8.95 -20.97
CA PHE A 209 9.80 -9.17 -20.45
C PHE A 209 10.75 -9.67 -21.54
N GLU A 210 10.32 -10.70 -22.30
CA GLU A 210 11.09 -11.26 -23.39
C GLU A 210 11.43 -10.21 -24.47
N ARG A 211 10.44 -9.43 -24.89
CA ARG A 211 10.61 -8.37 -25.90
C ARG A 211 11.63 -7.30 -25.46
N ARG A 212 11.77 -7.06 -24.15
CA ARG A 212 12.69 -6.07 -23.56
C ARG A 212 14.01 -6.67 -23.12
N GLY A 213 14.22 -7.97 -23.31
CA GLY A 213 15.42 -8.65 -22.83
C GLY A 213 15.57 -8.61 -21.30
N ILE A 214 14.44 -8.61 -20.58
CA ILE A 214 14.40 -8.71 -19.13
C ILE A 214 14.44 -10.20 -18.78
N LYS A 215 15.47 -10.61 -18.03
CA LYS A 215 15.59 -11.98 -17.53
C LYS A 215 14.73 -12.16 -16.29
N TYR A 216 14.23 -13.36 -16.08
CA TYR A 216 13.46 -13.65 -14.88
C TYR A 216 13.64 -15.08 -14.39
N GLU A 217 13.42 -15.27 -13.09
CA GLU A 217 13.41 -16.55 -12.40
C GLU A 217 12.19 -16.61 -11.48
N THR A 218 11.47 -17.71 -11.55
CA THR A 218 10.30 -17.99 -10.70
C THR A 218 10.62 -19.05 -9.67
N LEU A 219 9.76 -19.26 -8.65
CA LEU A 219 10.06 -20.12 -7.49
C LEU A 219 11.34 -19.65 -6.79
N PHE A 220 11.46 -18.35 -6.59
CA PHE A 220 12.60 -17.73 -5.93
C PHE A 220 12.13 -17.03 -4.64
N ASN A 221 12.03 -17.74 -3.53
CA ASN A 221 11.71 -17.20 -2.23
C ASN A 221 12.99 -16.65 -1.58
N MET A 222 13.16 -15.33 -1.62
CA MET A 222 14.33 -14.66 -1.06
C MET A 222 14.48 -14.98 0.43
N GLU A 223 15.58 -15.64 0.80
CA GLU A 223 15.88 -16.07 2.16
C GLU A 223 16.99 -15.25 2.82
N LYS A 224 18.00 -14.84 2.04
CA LYS A 224 19.19 -14.16 2.54
C LYS A 224 19.81 -13.28 1.46
N VAL A 225 20.47 -12.21 1.88
CA VAL A 225 21.27 -11.33 1.01
C VAL A 225 22.67 -11.16 1.61
N GLU A 226 23.70 -11.31 0.80
CA GLU A 226 25.10 -11.12 1.20
C GLU A 226 25.81 -10.20 0.19
N ALA A 227 26.85 -9.51 0.64
CA ALA A 227 27.69 -8.72 -0.25
C ALA A 227 29.18 -9.15 -0.09
N HIS A 228 29.82 -9.46 -1.21
CA HIS A 228 31.21 -9.81 -1.28
C HIS A 228 31.88 -9.06 -2.42
N ASN A 229 32.97 -8.34 -2.12
CA ASN A 229 33.78 -7.63 -3.11
C ASN A 229 32.99 -6.69 -4.05
N GLY A 230 31.92 -6.07 -3.52
CA GLY A 230 31.09 -5.15 -4.28
C GLY A 230 29.94 -5.81 -5.07
N THR A 231 29.86 -7.14 -5.07
CA THR A 231 28.74 -7.90 -5.67
C THR A 231 27.77 -8.31 -4.57
N ILE A 232 26.48 -8.19 -4.86
CA ILE A 232 25.39 -8.61 -3.96
C ILE A 232 24.88 -9.97 -4.44
N ALA A 233 24.89 -10.96 -3.55
CA ALA A 233 24.33 -12.29 -3.77
C ALA A 233 22.97 -12.39 -3.04
N VAL A 234 21.92 -12.67 -3.79
CA VAL A 234 20.57 -12.91 -3.28
C VAL A 234 20.30 -14.40 -3.35
N HIS A 235 20.06 -15.03 -2.19
CA HIS A 235 19.83 -16.47 -2.08
C HIS A 235 18.35 -16.76 -1.89
N SER A 236 17.86 -17.80 -2.56
CA SER A 236 16.52 -18.31 -2.38
C SER A 236 16.49 -19.55 -1.49
N ALA A 237 15.38 -19.80 -0.83
CA ALA A 237 15.11 -21.00 -0.06
C ALA A 237 15.13 -22.28 -0.92
N GLU A 238 14.94 -22.15 -2.24
CA GLU A 238 15.01 -23.25 -3.22
C GLU A 238 16.45 -23.57 -3.64
N GLY A 239 17.44 -22.85 -3.13
CA GLY A 239 18.86 -23.09 -3.38
C GLY A 239 19.43 -22.34 -4.58
N SER A 240 18.69 -21.48 -5.23
CA SER A 240 19.18 -20.59 -6.29
C SER A 240 19.88 -19.37 -5.72
N THR A 241 20.84 -18.84 -6.47
CA THR A 241 21.55 -17.59 -6.12
C THR A 241 21.59 -16.68 -7.33
N VAL A 242 21.19 -15.41 -7.13
CA VAL A 242 21.31 -14.35 -8.14
C VAL A 242 22.32 -13.33 -7.66
N GLU A 243 23.39 -13.17 -8.42
CA GLU A 243 24.39 -12.12 -8.20
C GLU A 243 24.03 -10.85 -8.96
N CYS A 244 24.19 -9.67 -8.33
CA CYS A 244 23.91 -8.38 -8.94
C CYS A 244 24.81 -7.27 -8.39
N ASP A 245 24.90 -6.16 -9.13
CA ASP A 245 25.62 -4.96 -8.74
C ASP A 245 24.72 -3.97 -8.00
N LEU A 246 23.40 -4.08 -8.22
CA LEU A 246 22.38 -3.30 -7.51
C LEU A 246 21.13 -4.17 -7.28
N LEU A 247 20.69 -4.27 -6.03
CA LEU A 247 19.47 -4.97 -5.65
C LEU A 247 18.37 -3.95 -5.40
N ILE A 248 17.34 -3.94 -6.25
CA ILE A 248 16.04 -3.28 -5.95
C ILE A 248 15.13 -4.31 -5.30
N THR A 249 14.55 -4.01 -4.16
CA THR A 249 13.78 -4.99 -3.41
C THR A 249 12.40 -4.49 -2.99
N ILE A 250 11.47 -5.43 -2.96
CA ILE A 250 10.20 -5.31 -2.27
C ILE A 250 10.33 -6.13 -0.99
N PRO A 251 10.51 -5.51 0.19
CA PRO A 251 10.72 -6.26 1.43
C PRO A 251 9.43 -6.95 1.89
N PRO A 252 9.53 -7.91 2.82
CA PRO A 252 8.36 -8.40 3.54
C PRO A 252 7.62 -7.25 4.21
N HIS A 253 6.32 -7.39 4.38
CA HIS A 253 5.47 -6.42 5.07
C HIS A 253 4.73 -7.06 6.23
N ARG A 254 4.49 -6.28 7.28
CA ARG A 254 3.61 -6.65 8.40
C ARG A 254 2.69 -5.48 8.75
N GLY A 255 1.60 -5.78 9.40
CA GLY A 255 0.73 -4.77 9.99
C GLY A 255 1.39 -3.99 11.13
N ALA A 256 0.69 -3.01 11.68
CA ALA A 256 1.20 -2.17 12.76
C ALA A 256 1.46 -2.97 14.05
N GLN A 257 2.51 -2.61 14.79
CA GLN A 257 2.88 -3.30 16.03
C GLN A 257 1.76 -3.28 17.05
N ALA A 258 1.04 -2.16 17.19
CA ALA A 258 -0.10 -2.06 18.11
C ALA A 258 -1.21 -3.10 17.84
N ILE A 259 -1.38 -3.52 16.58
CA ILE A 259 -2.35 -4.56 16.22
C ILE A 259 -1.88 -5.94 16.68
N ILE A 260 -0.58 -6.21 16.56
CA ILE A 260 0.06 -7.44 17.03
C ILE A 260 -0.02 -7.51 18.57
N ASP A 261 0.39 -6.45 19.25
CA ASP A 261 0.44 -6.36 20.71
C ASP A 261 -0.96 -6.41 21.33
N SER A 262 -1.99 -5.99 20.61
CA SER A 262 -3.39 -6.09 21.04
C SER A 262 -3.98 -7.51 20.93
N GLY A 263 -3.25 -8.45 20.28
CA GLY A 263 -3.73 -9.83 20.09
C GLY A 263 -4.97 -9.95 19.19
N ILE A 264 -5.24 -8.95 18.33
CA ILE A 264 -6.41 -8.91 17.45
C ILE A 264 -6.07 -9.26 15.99
N SER A 265 -4.92 -9.86 15.75
CA SER A 265 -4.42 -10.11 14.40
C SER A 265 -3.66 -11.43 14.30
N ASN A 266 -3.56 -11.93 13.07
CA ASN A 266 -2.63 -12.97 12.67
C ASN A 266 -1.45 -12.30 11.96
N ASP A 267 -0.25 -12.33 12.58
CA ASP A 267 0.96 -11.66 12.05
C ASP A 267 0.78 -10.17 11.67
N GLY A 268 -0.09 -9.47 12.40
CA GLY A 268 -0.39 -8.06 12.16
C GLY A 268 -1.51 -7.79 11.14
N TRP A 269 -2.10 -8.84 10.57
CA TRP A 269 -3.24 -8.73 9.65
C TRP A 269 -4.52 -9.02 10.41
N VAL A 270 -5.45 -8.07 10.43
CA VAL A 270 -6.70 -8.19 11.18
C VAL A 270 -7.68 -9.10 10.44
N PRO A 271 -8.17 -10.19 11.06
CA PRO A 271 -9.22 -11.03 10.49
C PRO A 271 -10.45 -10.19 10.10
N THR A 272 -10.75 -10.12 8.82
CA THR A 272 -11.74 -9.21 8.28
C THR A 272 -12.74 -9.96 7.43
N ASN A 273 -14.03 -9.80 7.72
CA ASN A 273 -15.07 -10.33 6.86
C ASN A 273 -15.01 -9.66 5.49
N ARG A 274 -14.87 -10.46 4.44
CA ARG A 274 -14.59 -9.99 3.08
C ARG A 274 -15.71 -9.16 2.44
N TYR A 275 -16.91 -9.23 2.97
CA TYR A 275 -18.08 -8.51 2.46
C TYR A 275 -18.42 -7.29 3.32
N SER A 276 -18.57 -7.48 4.63
CA SER A 276 -18.93 -6.37 5.53
C SER A 276 -17.76 -5.45 5.90
N LEU A 277 -16.51 -5.88 5.69
CA LEU A 277 -15.29 -5.22 6.16
C LEU A 277 -15.22 -5.05 7.68
N LYS A 278 -15.95 -5.86 8.43
CA LYS A 278 -15.91 -5.88 9.89
C LYS A 278 -14.84 -6.84 10.40
N TYR A 279 -14.27 -6.52 11.55
CA TYR A 279 -13.43 -7.45 12.29
C TYR A 279 -14.26 -8.66 12.72
N GLU A 280 -13.79 -9.86 12.41
CA GLU A 280 -14.54 -11.09 12.69
C GLU A 280 -14.88 -11.23 14.18
N GLY A 281 -16.17 -11.38 14.47
CA GLY A 281 -16.70 -11.47 15.83
C GLY A 281 -17.09 -10.14 16.50
N TYR A 282 -16.94 -9.00 15.79
CA TYR A 282 -17.30 -7.67 16.31
C TYR A 282 -18.12 -6.88 15.30
N GLU A 283 -19.36 -6.57 15.65
CA GLU A 283 -20.29 -5.87 14.75
C GLU A 283 -20.03 -4.37 14.60
N ASN A 284 -19.30 -3.78 15.54
CA ASN A 284 -19.02 -2.35 15.60
C ASN A 284 -17.56 -1.98 15.30
N VAL A 285 -16.75 -2.94 14.83
CA VAL A 285 -15.33 -2.71 14.48
C VAL A 285 -15.11 -2.96 12.99
N TYR A 286 -14.83 -1.90 12.25
CA TYR A 286 -14.50 -1.95 10.82
C TYR A 286 -12.99 -1.96 10.60
N VAL A 287 -12.57 -2.58 9.50
CA VAL A 287 -11.16 -2.68 9.12
C VAL A 287 -11.00 -2.30 7.65
N ALA A 288 -10.03 -1.44 7.32
CA ALA A 288 -9.81 -1.02 5.94
C ALA A 288 -8.33 -0.77 5.62
N GLY A 289 -7.98 -0.97 4.36
CA GLY A 289 -6.64 -0.80 3.82
C GLY A 289 -5.73 -1.99 4.08
N ASP A 290 -4.43 -1.76 3.99
CA ASP A 290 -3.43 -2.84 4.03
C ASP A 290 -3.46 -3.67 5.34
N THR A 291 -4.08 -3.20 6.41
CA THR A 291 -4.15 -3.90 7.69
C THR A 291 -5.09 -5.11 7.68
N THR A 292 -6.00 -5.22 6.70
CA THR A 292 -6.91 -6.37 6.55
C THR A 292 -6.15 -7.65 6.20
N ASN A 293 -6.73 -8.82 6.48
CA ASN A 293 -6.22 -10.11 5.99
C ASN A 293 -6.89 -10.55 4.67
N LEU A 294 -7.58 -9.66 3.98
CA LEU A 294 -8.32 -9.99 2.77
C LEU A 294 -7.41 -10.56 1.68
N PRO A 295 -7.88 -11.56 0.90
CA PRO A 295 -7.11 -12.21 -0.17
C PRO A 295 -7.14 -11.38 -1.46
N ILE A 296 -6.87 -10.09 -1.34
CA ILE A 296 -6.83 -9.12 -2.45
C ILE A 296 -5.57 -8.28 -2.40
N SER A 297 -5.31 -7.54 -3.49
CA SER A 297 -4.14 -6.66 -3.56
C SER A 297 -4.18 -5.57 -2.49
N LYS A 298 -3.12 -5.47 -1.69
CA LYS A 298 -2.90 -4.36 -0.76
C LYS A 298 -2.36 -3.16 -1.54
N ALA A 299 -3.26 -2.32 -2.02
CA ALA A 299 -2.95 -1.17 -2.86
C ALA A 299 -3.76 0.06 -2.44
N GLY A 300 -3.28 1.26 -2.81
CA GLY A 300 -3.98 2.50 -2.48
C GLY A 300 -5.41 2.57 -3.04
N SER A 301 -5.66 2.02 -4.22
CA SER A 301 -7.01 1.94 -4.81
C SER A 301 -7.92 0.98 -4.05
N THR A 302 -7.40 -0.15 -3.57
CA THR A 302 -8.14 -1.09 -2.72
C THR A 302 -8.59 -0.39 -1.44
N ALA A 303 -7.66 0.27 -0.76
CA ALA A 303 -7.96 1.05 0.45
C ALA A 303 -9.02 2.13 0.19
N HIS A 304 -9.03 2.74 -1.00
CA HIS A 304 -10.04 3.72 -1.40
C HIS A 304 -11.43 3.10 -1.52
N PHE A 305 -11.56 1.99 -2.28
CA PHE A 305 -12.86 1.31 -2.45
C PHE A 305 -13.39 0.70 -1.15
N GLU A 306 -12.51 0.17 -0.30
CA GLU A 306 -12.88 -0.26 1.05
C GLU A 306 -13.40 0.92 1.89
N SER A 307 -12.77 2.11 1.75
CA SER A 307 -13.18 3.31 2.49
C SER A 307 -14.59 3.76 2.15
N ASP A 308 -14.98 3.68 0.87
CA ASP A 308 -16.33 4.02 0.44
C ASP A 308 -17.36 3.08 1.09
N VAL A 309 -17.09 1.77 1.11
CA VAL A 309 -17.99 0.78 1.71
C VAL A 309 -18.09 0.96 3.22
N VAL A 310 -16.95 1.14 3.91
CA VAL A 310 -16.93 1.35 5.36
C VAL A 310 -17.66 2.63 5.74
N ALA A 311 -17.46 3.72 5.00
CA ALA A 311 -18.13 4.98 5.28
C ALA A 311 -19.65 4.88 5.05
N ASP A 312 -20.09 4.31 3.92
CA ASP A 312 -21.50 4.11 3.62
C ASP A 312 -22.19 3.25 4.69
N ASN A 313 -21.55 2.14 5.09
CA ASN A 313 -22.08 1.25 6.11
C ASN A 313 -22.18 1.92 7.49
N LEU A 314 -21.13 2.63 7.92
CA LEU A 314 -21.16 3.36 9.19
C LEU A 314 -22.22 4.47 9.20
N ILE A 315 -22.37 5.21 8.10
CA ILE A 315 -23.42 6.25 7.98
C ILE A 315 -24.81 5.62 8.11
N ALA A 316 -25.06 4.51 7.40
CA ALA A 316 -26.34 3.82 7.43
C ALA A 316 -26.61 3.19 8.82
N GLU A 317 -25.63 2.54 9.44
CA GLU A 317 -25.79 1.99 10.80
C GLU A 317 -26.08 3.07 11.85
N ILE A 318 -25.44 4.24 11.72
CA ILE A 318 -25.68 5.35 12.65
C ILE A 318 -27.08 5.93 12.46
N LYS A 319 -27.56 6.06 11.22
CA LYS A 319 -28.85 6.69 10.88
C LYS A 319 -30.03 5.71 10.89
N GLU A 320 -29.81 4.50 10.38
CA GLU A 320 -30.88 3.55 10.03
C GLU A 320 -30.80 2.24 10.83
N GLY A 321 -29.64 1.97 11.49
CA GLY A 321 -29.43 0.79 12.32
C GLY A 321 -28.97 -0.47 11.57
N HIS A 322 -28.68 -0.39 10.26
CA HIS A 322 -28.18 -1.50 9.45
C HIS A 322 -27.17 -1.03 8.41
N PRO A 323 -26.24 -1.89 7.94
CA PRO A 323 -25.28 -1.53 6.90
C PRO A 323 -25.96 -1.32 5.54
N ALA A 324 -25.33 -0.51 4.68
CA ALA A 324 -25.87 -0.14 3.37
C ALA A 324 -25.56 -1.16 2.28
N ARG A 325 -24.34 -1.74 2.29
CA ARG A 325 -23.86 -2.61 1.18
C ARG A 325 -22.68 -3.50 1.55
N ASP A 326 -22.47 -4.52 0.75
CA ASP A 326 -21.30 -5.37 0.81
C ASP A 326 -20.16 -4.85 -0.08
N TYR A 327 -18.93 -5.19 0.31
CA TYR A 327 -17.73 -5.03 -0.50
C TYR A 327 -17.60 -6.23 -1.44
N ASP A 328 -17.37 -6.00 -2.71
CA ASP A 328 -17.25 -7.05 -3.73
C ASP A 328 -15.81 -7.45 -4.07
N GLY A 329 -14.83 -6.88 -3.35
CA GLY A 329 -13.40 -7.10 -3.63
C GLY A 329 -12.84 -6.25 -4.76
N LYS A 330 -13.47 -5.12 -5.07
CA LYS A 330 -13.05 -4.23 -6.16
C LYS A 330 -11.63 -3.71 -5.99
N VAL A 331 -10.83 -3.94 -7.01
CA VAL A 331 -9.46 -3.44 -7.14
C VAL A 331 -9.28 -2.83 -8.53
N MET A 332 -8.55 -1.73 -8.60
CA MET A 332 -8.09 -1.13 -9.84
C MET A 332 -6.63 -0.73 -9.68
N CYS A 333 -5.77 -1.19 -10.56
CA CYS A 333 -4.37 -0.82 -10.55
C CYS A 333 -3.93 -0.36 -11.93
N PHE A 334 -3.29 0.82 -11.98
CA PHE A 334 -2.53 1.23 -13.14
C PHE A 334 -1.13 0.64 -13.07
N ILE A 335 -0.61 0.21 -14.21
CA ILE A 335 0.73 -0.36 -14.35
C ILE A 335 1.49 0.49 -15.37
N GLU A 336 2.51 1.23 -14.91
CA GLU A 336 3.43 1.89 -15.83
C GLU A 336 4.25 0.85 -16.59
N THR A 337 4.35 1.02 -17.89
CA THR A 337 5.16 0.17 -18.77
C THR A 337 6.35 0.92 -19.34
N GLY A 338 6.72 2.00 -18.69
CA GLY A 338 7.75 2.98 -19.01
C GLY A 338 7.30 4.36 -18.55
N PHE A 339 7.95 5.44 -19.05
CA PHE A 339 7.65 6.82 -18.65
C PHE A 339 6.62 7.52 -19.55
N ASP A 340 6.05 6.84 -20.51
CA ASP A 340 5.09 7.43 -21.45
C ASP A 340 3.92 6.52 -21.81
N LYS A 341 3.90 5.29 -21.29
CA LYS A 341 2.82 4.33 -21.50
C LYS A 341 2.50 3.59 -20.24
N GLY A 342 1.24 3.24 -20.08
CA GLY A 342 0.75 2.38 -19.01
C GLY A 342 -0.39 1.49 -19.47
N THR A 343 -0.65 0.47 -18.71
CA THR A 343 -1.86 -0.33 -18.77
C THR A 343 -2.60 -0.24 -17.46
N TYR A 344 -3.80 -0.77 -17.39
CA TYR A 344 -4.51 -0.93 -16.13
C TYR A 344 -5.20 -2.27 -16.06
N ILE A 345 -5.44 -2.72 -14.84
CA ILE A 345 -6.24 -3.89 -14.52
C ILE A 345 -7.31 -3.47 -13.52
N HIS A 346 -8.48 -4.06 -13.67
CA HIS A 346 -9.51 -4.03 -12.64
C HIS A 346 -10.03 -5.45 -12.44
N PHE A 347 -10.39 -5.77 -11.23
CA PHE A 347 -10.92 -7.08 -10.86
C PHE A 347 -11.66 -6.99 -9.53
N ASN A 348 -12.41 -8.03 -9.21
CA ASN A 348 -13.05 -8.21 -7.93
C ASN A 348 -13.06 -9.71 -7.56
N TYR A 349 -13.83 -10.10 -6.54
CA TYR A 349 -13.87 -11.51 -6.09
C TYR A 349 -14.35 -12.51 -7.16
N THR A 350 -15.11 -12.06 -8.14
CA THR A 350 -15.74 -12.91 -9.16
C THR A 350 -15.14 -12.73 -10.56
N ASN A 351 -14.63 -11.55 -10.86
CA ASN A 351 -14.13 -11.21 -12.19
C ASN A 351 -12.60 -11.10 -12.16
N PRO A 352 -11.86 -11.96 -12.87
CA PRO A 352 -10.41 -11.90 -12.96
C PRO A 352 -9.94 -10.66 -13.73
N PRO A 353 -8.70 -10.20 -13.53
CA PRO A 353 -8.15 -9.05 -14.25
C PRO A 353 -7.93 -9.39 -15.74
N SER A 354 -8.11 -8.38 -16.59
CA SER A 354 -7.75 -8.43 -18.00
C SER A 354 -6.88 -7.20 -18.32
N PRO A 355 -5.55 -7.36 -18.44
CA PRO A 355 -4.68 -6.25 -18.78
C PRO A 355 -5.00 -5.71 -20.18
N MET A 356 -5.12 -4.38 -20.29
CA MET A 356 -5.31 -3.71 -21.58
C MET A 356 -3.97 -3.48 -22.30
N PRO A 357 -3.96 -3.33 -23.62
CA PRO A 357 -2.76 -2.90 -24.32
C PRO A 357 -2.21 -1.58 -23.75
N PRO A 358 -0.89 -1.47 -23.50
CA PRO A 358 -0.30 -0.26 -22.97
C PRO A 358 -0.49 0.94 -23.91
N SER A 359 -0.91 2.08 -23.34
CA SER A 359 -1.14 3.30 -24.10
C SER A 359 -0.69 4.56 -23.36
N LYS A 360 -0.45 5.64 -24.12
CA LYS A 360 -0.16 6.97 -23.57
C LYS A 360 -1.36 7.52 -22.79
N MET A 361 -2.56 7.23 -23.26
CA MET A 361 -3.79 7.68 -22.60
C MET A 361 -3.89 7.13 -21.19
N ILE A 362 -3.61 5.85 -20.99
CA ILE A 362 -3.65 5.22 -19.65
C ILE A 362 -2.57 5.82 -18.75
N HIS A 363 -1.37 6.08 -19.25
CA HIS A 363 -0.34 6.80 -18.51
C HIS A 363 -0.83 8.17 -18.03
N TRP A 364 -1.43 8.97 -18.92
CA TRP A 364 -1.99 10.27 -18.54
C TRP A 364 -3.13 10.17 -17.54
N LEU A 365 -3.99 9.16 -17.65
CA LEU A 365 -5.04 8.88 -16.65
C LEU A 365 -4.45 8.58 -15.29
N LYS A 366 -3.39 7.77 -15.22
CA LYS A 366 -2.68 7.49 -13.96
C LYS A 366 -2.08 8.76 -13.35
N LEU A 367 -1.43 9.60 -14.14
CA LEU A 367 -0.89 10.87 -13.65
C LEU A 367 -2.00 11.80 -13.14
N GLY A 368 -3.13 11.86 -13.84
CA GLY A 368 -4.32 12.58 -13.39
C GLY A 368 -4.85 12.05 -12.07
N TYR A 369 -5.00 10.73 -11.95
CA TYR A 369 -5.43 10.06 -10.72
C TYR A 369 -4.50 10.38 -9.54
N ASN A 370 -3.18 10.31 -9.73
CA ASN A 370 -2.22 10.67 -8.69
C ASN A 370 -2.38 12.12 -8.22
N ARG A 371 -2.63 13.07 -9.13
CA ARG A 371 -2.83 14.49 -8.79
C ARG A 371 -4.16 14.74 -8.07
N MET A 372 -5.20 13.99 -8.42
CA MET A 372 -6.52 14.09 -7.82
C MET A 372 -6.59 13.49 -6.41
N TYR A 373 -5.58 12.71 -6.01
CA TYR A 373 -5.54 12.05 -4.70
C TYR A 373 -5.86 12.98 -3.53
N TRP A 374 -5.34 14.20 -3.54
CA TRP A 374 -5.58 15.15 -2.44
C TRP A 374 -7.02 15.64 -2.34
N LEU A 375 -7.79 15.55 -3.41
CA LEU A 375 -9.24 15.81 -3.41
C LEU A 375 -10.00 14.61 -2.86
N THR A 376 -9.63 13.40 -3.28
CA THR A 376 -10.26 12.16 -2.76
C THR A 376 -9.96 11.97 -1.28
N ALA A 377 -8.72 12.25 -0.82
CA ALA A 377 -8.37 12.21 0.59
C ALA A 377 -9.22 13.16 1.46
N ARG A 378 -9.70 14.26 0.88
CA ARG A 378 -10.64 15.19 1.53
C ARG A 378 -12.12 14.77 1.42
N GLY A 379 -12.42 13.62 0.82
CA GLY A 379 -13.78 13.16 0.58
C GLY A 379 -14.58 14.04 -0.41
N VAL A 380 -13.88 14.76 -1.31
CA VAL A 380 -14.52 15.67 -2.30
C VAL A 380 -14.90 14.93 -3.57
N LEU A 381 -14.16 13.87 -3.92
CA LEU A 381 -14.40 13.00 -5.08
C LEU A 381 -14.63 11.60 -4.60
#